data_e9d42be32bda141c8dc719560dcf6771
#
_entry.id   e9d42be32bda141c8dc719560dcf6771
#
_cell.length_a   1.000
_cell.length_b   1.000
_cell.length_c   1.000
_cell.angle_alpha   90.00
_cell.angle_beta   90.00
_cell.angle_gamma   90.00
#
_symmetry.space_group_name_H-M   'P 1'
#
loop_
_entity.id
_entity.type
_entity.pdbx_description
1 polymer ?
#
loop_
_entity_poly.entity_id
_entity_poly.type
_entity_poly.pdbx_seq_one_letter_code
_entity_poly.pdbx_strand_id
1 'polypeptide(L)'
;MKIYGLILFILFSSLYGENGLLTGNVTDDTNNSPLIGANVILEGTSLGAATDDKGKYEINSIPTGNYTITVSYIGFRNFREEIEIKSGEKNIKDLALQPEAIEMETYVVTASRRRERVEDAPAAISVISKTEIRRESNTNLGDY
;
A
#
# COMPACT_ATOMS: atom_id res chain seq x y z
N MET A 1 -6.42 50.52 40.94
CA MET A 1 -5.45 49.47 40.54
C MET A 1 -6.04 48.06 40.49
N LYS A 2 -7.34 47.90 40.15
CA LYS A 2 -8.06 46.60 40.06
C LYS A 2 -8.65 46.29 38.68
N ILE A 3 -8.53 47.18 37.72
CA ILE A 3 -9.16 47.02 36.37
C ILE A 3 -8.21 46.36 35.37
N TYR A 4 -6.89 46.53 35.55
CA TYR A 4 -5.89 45.97 34.65
C TYR A 4 -5.74 44.43 34.73
N GLY A 5 -6.07 43.83 35.90
CA GLY A 5 -6.05 42.38 36.04
C GLY A 5 -7.17 41.65 35.30
N LEU A 6 -8.32 42.30 35.12
CA LEU A 6 -9.49 41.73 34.43
C LEU A 6 -9.30 41.76 32.91
N ILE A 7 -8.62 42.77 32.38
CA ILE A 7 -8.36 42.90 30.94
C ILE A 7 -7.30 41.88 30.49
N LEU A 8 -6.32 41.56 31.33
CA LEU A 8 -5.29 40.55 31.02
C LEU A 8 -5.86 39.13 31.00
N PHE A 9 -6.90 38.84 31.79
CA PHE A 9 -7.55 37.53 31.82
C PHE A 9 -8.42 37.26 30.58
N ILE A 10 -9.01 38.31 29.99
CA ILE A 10 -9.83 38.18 28.76
C ILE A 10 -8.97 37.92 27.50
N LEU A 11 -7.72 38.40 27.48
CA LEU A 11 -6.81 38.17 26.35
C LEU A 11 -6.22 36.75 26.31
N PHE A 12 -6.29 35.99 27.42
CA PHE A 12 -5.74 34.63 27.49
C PHE A 12 -6.75 33.55 27.09
N SER A 13 -8.04 33.85 26.97
CA SER A 13 -9.07 32.88 26.61
C SER A 13 -9.19 32.61 25.12
N SER A 14 -8.46 33.31 24.25
CA SER A 14 -8.53 33.13 22.78
C SER A 14 -7.51 32.13 22.22
N LEU A 15 -6.74 31.44 23.08
CA LEU A 15 -5.68 30.53 22.61
C LEU A 15 -6.10 29.06 22.53
N TYR A 16 -7.34 28.74 22.87
CA TYR A 16 -7.85 27.38 22.62
C TYR A 16 -8.43 27.35 21.21
N GLY A 17 -7.59 27.02 20.26
CA GLY A 17 -8.05 26.68 18.92
C GLY A 17 -9.03 25.50 19.04
N GLU A 18 -10.30 25.72 18.69
CA GLU A 18 -11.26 24.63 18.64
C GLU A 18 -10.77 23.63 17.58
N ASN A 19 -10.70 22.36 17.97
CA ASN A 19 -10.28 21.28 17.08
C ASN A 19 -11.44 20.86 16.17
N GLY A 20 -11.14 20.50 14.94
CA GLY A 20 -12.09 19.91 14.02
C GLY A 20 -12.12 18.38 14.12
N LEU A 21 -13.17 17.81 13.56
CA LEU A 21 -13.36 16.39 13.35
C LEU A 21 -13.42 16.12 11.85
N LEU A 22 -12.63 15.17 11.36
CA LEU A 22 -12.70 14.68 9.99
C LEU A 22 -13.22 13.24 9.98
N THR A 23 -14.23 12.96 9.18
CA THR A 23 -14.79 11.62 9.01
C THR A 23 -15.25 11.42 7.57
N GLY A 24 -15.42 10.17 7.15
CA GLY A 24 -15.91 9.80 5.82
C GLY A 24 -15.77 8.32 5.58
N ASN A 25 -16.02 7.90 4.35
CA ASN A 25 -15.88 6.52 3.91
C ASN A 25 -14.79 6.43 2.85
N VAL A 26 -14.07 5.31 2.84
CA VAL A 26 -13.11 4.96 1.77
C VAL A 26 -13.67 3.77 1.01
N THR A 27 -13.83 3.94 -0.30
CA THR A 27 -14.43 2.93 -1.17
C THR A 27 -13.55 2.67 -2.41
N ASP A 28 -13.77 1.54 -3.04
CA ASP A 28 -13.25 1.21 -4.36
C ASP A 28 -14.04 1.98 -5.44
N ASP A 29 -13.34 2.75 -6.28
CA ASP A 29 -13.93 3.56 -7.36
C ASP A 29 -14.66 2.73 -8.43
N THR A 30 -14.34 1.44 -8.56
CA THR A 30 -14.93 0.57 -9.60
C THR A 30 -16.26 -0.05 -9.22
N ASN A 31 -16.45 -0.40 -7.95
CA ASN A 31 -17.58 -1.17 -7.47
C ASN A 31 -18.27 -0.62 -6.21
N ASN A 32 -17.77 0.52 -5.68
CA ASN A 32 -18.20 1.17 -4.45
C ASN A 32 -18.12 0.28 -3.19
N SER A 33 -17.33 -0.79 -3.21
CA SER A 33 -17.11 -1.62 -2.04
C SER A 33 -16.29 -0.88 -0.98
N PRO A 34 -16.63 -1.00 0.32
CA PRO A 34 -15.86 -0.37 1.39
C PRO A 34 -14.47 -1.00 1.49
N LEU A 35 -13.44 -0.16 1.62
CA LEU A 35 -12.06 -0.60 1.83
C LEU A 35 -11.77 -0.65 3.32
N ILE A 36 -11.70 -1.86 3.87
CA ILE A 36 -11.51 -2.14 5.29
C ILE A 36 -10.01 -2.10 5.61
N GLY A 37 -9.61 -1.32 6.63
CA GLY A 37 -8.20 -1.19 7.02
C GLY A 37 -7.39 -0.27 6.10
N ALA A 38 -8.04 0.56 5.27
CA ALA A 38 -7.34 1.60 4.53
C ALA A 38 -6.75 2.62 5.50
N ASN A 39 -5.51 3.01 5.28
CA ASN A 39 -4.81 3.96 6.14
C ASN A 39 -5.03 5.39 5.64
N VAL A 40 -5.64 6.22 6.47
CA VAL A 40 -5.92 7.64 6.22
C VAL A 40 -5.05 8.48 7.12
N ILE A 41 -4.19 9.35 6.57
CA ILE A 41 -3.28 10.20 7.33
C ILE A 41 -3.37 11.66 6.87
N LEU A 42 -3.10 12.59 7.79
CA LEU A 42 -2.91 14.00 7.48
C LEU A 42 -1.41 14.29 7.44
N GLU A 43 -0.88 14.58 6.26
CA GLU A 43 0.55 14.81 6.06
C GLU A 43 1.09 15.94 6.94
N GLY A 44 2.32 15.77 7.38
CA GLY A 44 2.98 16.74 8.29
C GLY A 44 2.49 16.70 9.73
N THR A 45 1.60 15.75 10.06
CA THR A 45 1.10 15.52 11.41
C THR A 45 1.26 14.06 11.83
N SER A 46 0.99 13.76 13.10
CA SER A 46 0.86 12.38 13.61
C SER A 46 -0.61 11.89 13.61
N LEU A 47 -1.52 12.65 12.98
CA LEU A 47 -2.94 12.36 12.98
C LEU A 47 -3.31 11.46 11.80
N GLY A 48 -4.05 10.40 12.09
CA GLY A 48 -4.55 9.45 11.11
C GLY A 48 -5.47 8.43 11.73
N ALA A 49 -6.13 7.64 10.88
CA ALA A 49 -7.02 6.54 11.27
C ALA A 49 -7.01 5.46 10.20
N ALA A 50 -7.25 4.22 10.61
CA ALA A 50 -7.60 3.14 9.69
C ALA A 50 -9.13 3.07 9.53
N THR A 51 -9.61 2.65 8.36
CA THR A 51 -11.03 2.44 8.13
C THR A 51 -11.53 1.18 8.86
N ASP A 52 -12.78 1.26 9.34
CA ASP A 52 -13.48 0.16 9.99
C ASP A 52 -14.06 -0.88 8.99
N ASP A 53 -14.86 -1.82 9.49
CA ASP A 53 -15.53 -2.88 8.71
C ASP A 53 -16.54 -2.37 7.67
N LYS A 54 -16.89 -1.10 7.74
CA LYS A 54 -17.77 -0.40 6.78
C LYS A 54 -17.01 0.58 5.87
N GLY A 55 -15.66 0.59 5.96
CA GLY A 55 -14.83 1.53 5.24
C GLY A 55 -14.85 2.94 5.82
N LYS A 56 -15.43 3.15 7.03
CA LYS A 56 -15.52 4.46 7.66
C LYS A 56 -14.25 4.79 8.43
N TYR A 57 -13.79 6.03 8.33
CA TYR A 57 -12.71 6.58 9.15
C TYR A 57 -13.16 7.78 9.96
N GLU A 58 -12.45 8.04 11.06
CA GLU A 58 -12.69 9.20 11.92
C GLU A 58 -11.37 9.66 12.56
N ILE A 59 -11.01 10.92 12.33
CA ILE A 59 -9.84 11.58 12.91
C ILE A 59 -10.30 12.74 13.77
N ASN A 60 -10.03 12.65 15.05
CA ASN A 60 -10.45 13.63 16.06
C ASN A 60 -9.32 14.61 16.40
N SER A 61 -9.69 15.74 17.00
CA SER A 61 -8.76 16.70 17.55
C SER A 61 -7.78 17.30 16.53
N ILE A 62 -8.25 17.55 15.31
CA ILE A 62 -7.45 18.16 14.25
C ILE A 62 -7.47 19.67 14.46
N PRO A 63 -6.32 20.35 14.64
CA PRO A 63 -6.28 21.81 14.65
C PRO A 63 -6.84 22.38 13.36
N THR A 64 -7.46 23.55 13.42
CA THR A 64 -7.95 24.23 12.22
C THR A 64 -6.80 24.59 11.28
N GLY A 65 -7.02 24.41 9.98
CA GLY A 65 -5.99 24.69 8.98
C GLY A 65 -6.15 23.89 7.68
N ASN A 66 -5.20 24.09 6.78
CA ASN A 66 -5.11 23.35 5.52
C ASN A 66 -4.17 22.16 5.71
N TYR A 67 -4.61 21.01 5.26
CA TYR A 67 -3.89 19.74 5.35
C TYR A 67 -3.93 19.01 4.01
N THR A 68 -2.97 18.15 3.78
CA THR A 68 -3.03 17.17 2.71
C THR A 68 -3.45 15.83 3.33
N ILE A 69 -4.62 15.33 2.93
CA ILE A 69 -5.04 13.97 3.28
C ILE A 69 -4.41 12.99 2.29
N THR A 70 -3.83 11.93 2.82
CA THR A 70 -3.28 10.82 2.03
C THR A 70 -3.93 9.53 2.47
N VAL A 71 -4.42 8.75 1.50
CA VAL A 71 -5.01 7.44 1.75
C VAL A 71 -4.25 6.39 1.00
N SER A 72 -3.91 5.31 1.69
CA SER A 72 -3.21 4.15 1.13
C SER A 72 -3.92 2.87 1.48
N TYR A 73 -3.97 1.95 0.50
CA TYR A 73 -4.51 0.61 0.66
C TYR A 73 -3.81 -0.36 -0.29
N ILE A 74 -3.59 -1.61 0.14
CA ILE A 74 -2.87 -2.61 -0.65
C ILE A 74 -3.63 -2.90 -1.95
N GLY A 75 -2.96 -2.81 -3.09
CA GLY A 75 -3.56 -3.05 -4.41
C GLY A 75 -4.29 -1.85 -4.98
N PHE A 76 -4.19 -0.68 -4.35
CA PHE A 76 -4.79 0.56 -4.80
C PHE A 76 -3.75 1.68 -4.93
N ARG A 77 -4.01 2.59 -5.86
CA ARG A 77 -3.21 3.80 -6.02
C ARG A 77 -3.39 4.71 -4.81
N ASN A 78 -2.30 5.25 -4.29
CA ASN A 78 -2.35 6.23 -3.22
C ASN A 78 -3.17 7.44 -3.67
N PHE A 79 -4.16 7.80 -2.85
CA PHE A 79 -4.97 9.00 -3.03
C PHE A 79 -4.38 10.15 -2.22
N ARG A 80 -4.38 11.34 -2.80
CA ARG A 80 -3.86 12.54 -2.15
C ARG A 80 -4.70 13.76 -2.55
N GLU A 81 -5.14 14.55 -1.55
CA GLU A 81 -5.94 15.76 -1.78
C GLU A 81 -5.71 16.78 -0.68
N GLU A 82 -5.81 18.07 -1.01
CA GLU A 82 -5.79 19.15 -0.05
C GLU A 82 -7.18 19.37 0.53
N ILE A 83 -7.26 19.51 1.86
CA ILE A 83 -8.50 19.73 2.60
C ILE A 83 -8.32 20.86 3.61
N GLU A 84 -9.38 21.63 3.83
CA GLU A 84 -9.47 22.64 4.87
C GLU A 84 -10.27 22.10 6.06
N ILE A 85 -9.69 22.12 7.25
CA ILE A 85 -10.35 21.73 8.49
C ILE A 85 -10.85 22.97 9.21
N LYS A 86 -12.16 23.03 9.41
CA LYS A 86 -12.84 24.13 10.13
C LYS A 86 -13.09 23.76 11.57
N SER A 87 -13.03 24.79 12.41
CA SER A 87 -13.24 24.68 13.84
C SER A 87 -14.70 24.34 14.19
N GLY A 88 -14.88 23.45 15.16
CA GLY A 88 -16.21 23.13 15.71
C GLY A 88 -17.17 22.42 14.75
N GLU A 89 -16.75 22.15 13.52
CA GLU A 89 -17.55 21.47 12.52
C GLU A 89 -17.09 20.01 12.29
N LYS A 90 -18.06 19.17 11.94
CA LYS A 90 -17.79 17.83 11.44
C LYS A 90 -17.49 17.93 9.94
N ASN A 91 -16.21 17.85 9.58
CA ASN A 91 -15.80 17.81 8.19
C ASN A 91 -16.03 16.39 7.66
N ILE A 92 -16.84 16.25 6.60
CA ILE A 92 -17.15 14.95 5.99
C ILE A 92 -16.46 14.89 4.65
N LYS A 93 -15.63 13.85 4.43
CA LYS A 93 -14.93 13.61 3.17
C LYS A 93 -14.96 12.13 2.81
N ASP A 94 -15.75 11.78 1.80
CA ASP A 94 -15.75 10.44 1.22
C ASP A 94 -14.68 10.35 0.12
N LEU A 95 -13.99 9.22 0.06
CA LEU A 95 -12.81 9.02 -0.79
C LEU A 95 -12.97 7.72 -1.58
N ALA A 96 -12.77 7.79 -2.89
CA ALA A 96 -12.77 6.62 -3.76
C ALA A 96 -11.33 6.36 -4.28
N LEU A 97 -10.83 5.14 -4.06
CA LEU A 97 -9.51 4.73 -4.50
C LEU A 97 -9.59 3.91 -5.78
N GLN A 98 -8.67 4.16 -6.70
CA GLN A 98 -8.54 3.39 -7.92
C GLN A 98 -7.67 2.16 -7.70
N PRO A 99 -8.10 0.96 -8.13
CA PRO A 99 -7.25 -0.22 -8.11
C PRO A 99 -5.98 0.04 -8.93
N GLU A 100 -4.85 -0.36 -8.37
CA GLU A 100 -3.58 -0.35 -9.08
C GLU A 100 -3.33 -1.74 -9.64
N ALA A 101 -3.34 -1.88 -10.97
CA ALA A 101 -2.92 -3.12 -11.60
C ALA A 101 -1.44 -3.32 -11.26
N ILE A 102 -1.13 -4.35 -10.48
CA ILE A 102 0.25 -4.80 -10.29
C ILE A 102 0.66 -5.41 -11.63
N GLU A 103 1.31 -4.62 -12.50
CA GLU A 103 2.04 -5.17 -13.62
C GLU A 103 3.18 -6.01 -13.05
N MET A 104 2.95 -7.31 -12.93
CA MET A 104 4.05 -8.24 -12.71
C MET A 104 4.89 -8.21 -13.98
N GLU A 105 6.01 -7.50 -13.94
CA GLU A 105 7.06 -7.71 -14.92
C GLU A 105 7.44 -9.19 -14.86
N THR A 106 6.95 -9.96 -15.82
CA THR A 106 7.38 -11.34 -16.00
C THR A 106 8.83 -11.27 -16.47
N TYR A 107 9.77 -11.36 -15.55
CA TYR A 107 11.17 -11.61 -15.90
C TYR A 107 11.23 -12.99 -16.53
N VAL A 108 11.14 -13.02 -17.87
CA VAL A 108 11.52 -14.20 -18.63
C VAL A 108 13.04 -14.32 -18.48
N VAL A 109 13.49 -15.11 -17.52
CA VAL A 109 14.89 -15.54 -17.47
C VAL A 109 15.11 -16.41 -18.69
N THR A 110 15.43 -15.76 -19.81
CA THR A 110 15.97 -16.45 -20.97
C THR A 110 17.35 -16.93 -20.56
N ALA A 111 17.44 -18.18 -20.06
CA ALA A 111 18.71 -18.85 -19.96
C ALA A 111 19.28 -18.90 -21.39
N SER A 112 20.12 -17.93 -21.70
CA SER A 112 20.94 -17.98 -22.91
C SER A 112 21.81 -19.23 -22.78
N ARG A 113 21.37 -20.33 -23.37
CA ARG A 113 22.27 -21.41 -23.70
C ARG A 113 23.30 -20.82 -24.64
N ARG A 114 24.40 -20.29 -24.08
CA ARG A 114 25.63 -20.18 -24.83
C ARG A 114 25.91 -21.59 -25.38
N ARG A 115 25.83 -21.78 -26.67
CA ARG A 115 26.43 -22.93 -27.30
C ARG A 115 27.95 -22.76 -27.14
N GLU A 116 28.47 -23.23 -26.01
CA GLU A 116 29.90 -23.47 -25.92
C GLU A 116 30.25 -24.52 -26.97
N ARG A 117 31.18 -24.14 -27.89
CA ARG A 117 31.78 -25.09 -28.79
C ARG A 117 32.46 -26.15 -27.94
N VAL A 118 32.07 -27.41 -28.18
CA VAL A 118 32.60 -28.59 -27.48
C VAL A 118 34.12 -28.80 -27.71
N GLU A 119 34.76 -27.92 -28.50
CA GLU A 119 36.17 -28.01 -28.83
C GLU A 119 37.11 -27.56 -27.69
N ASP A 120 36.63 -26.85 -26.68
CA ASP A 120 37.49 -26.32 -25.58
C ASP A 120 37.21 -26.97 -24.22
N ALA A 121 36.48 -28.08 -24.15
CA ALA A 121 36.27 -28.78 -22.88
C ALA A 121 37.41 -29.78 -22.67
N PRO A 122 38.23 -29.67 -21.62
CA PRO A 122 39.21 -30.72 -21.30
C PRO A 122 38.47 -31.95 -20.82
N ALA A 123 38.53 -32.97 -21.67
CA ALA A 123 38.33 -34.40 -21.41
C ALA A 123 37.15 -34.86 -20.51
N ALA A 124 36.32 -35.72 -21.12
CA ALA A 124 35.47 -36.73 -20.51
C ALA A 124 34.08 -36.29 -20.01
N ILE A 125 33.21 -35.95 -20.99
CA ILE A 125 31.80 -36.18 -20.78
C ILE A 125 31.36 -37.23 -21.81
N SER A 126 31.12 -38.47 -21.34
CA SER A 126 30.47 -39.51 -22.14
C SER A 126 29.04 -39.11 -22.38
N VAL A 127 28.70 -38.71 -23.60
CA VAL A 127 27.31 -38.51 -24.01
C VAL A 127 26.70 -39.88 -24.24
N ILE A 128 25.98 -40.44 -23.28
CA ILE A 128 25.18 -41.65 -23.46
C ILE A 128 23.99 -41.28 -24.35
N SER A 129 24.00 -41.73 -25.58
CA SER A 129 22.92 -41.49 -26.51
C SER A 129 21.67 -42.29 -26.12
N LYS A 130 20.50 -41.77 -26.45
CA LYS A 130 19.20 -42.40 -26.15
C LYS A 130 19.04 -43.81 -26.70
N THR A 131 19.89 -44.20 -27.64
CA THR A 131 19.95 -45.53 -28.29
C THR A 131 20.65 -46.57 -27.41
N GLU A 132 21.63 -46.15 -26.59
CA GLU A 132 22.38 -47.03 -25.71
C GLU A 132 21.57 -47.48 -24.50
N ILE A 133 20.75 -46.56 -23.93
CA ILE A 133 19.84 -46.85 -22.84
C ILE A 133 18.81 -47.92 -23.22
N ARG A 134 18.43 -48.00 -24.48
CA ARG A 134 17.46 -49.00 -24.97
C ARG A 134 18.05 -50.40 -25.16
N ARG A 135 19.38 -50.53 -25.24
CA ARG A 135 20.08 -51.82 -25.36
C ARG A 135 20.34 -52.48 -24.00
N GLU A 136 20.59 -51.72 -22.95
CA GLU A 136 20.82 -52.27 -21.63
C GLU A 136 19.53 -52.63 -20.89
N SER A 137 18.37 -52.09 -21.27
CA SER A 137 17.08 -52.42 -20.67
C SER A 137 16.50 -53.78 -21.12
N ASN A 138 17.18 -54.53 -21.99
CA ASN A 138 16.66 -55.80 -22.53
C ASN A 138 17.50 -57.04 -22.20
N THR A 139 18.26 -56.96 -21.11
CA THR A 139 18.97 -58.15 -20.62
C THR A 139 18.44 -58.53 -19.26
N ASN A 140 17.53 -59.53 -19.26
CA ASN A 140 17.39 -60.58 -18.25
C ASN A 140 16.65 -60.24 -16.95
N LEU A 141 15.34 -60.38 -17.01
CA LEU A 141 14.54 -60.85 -15.88
C LEU A 141 13.82 -62.17 -16.33
N GLY A 142 14.51 -63.26 -16.26
CA GLY A 142 13.95 -64.58 -16.47
C GLY A 142 14.99 -65.61 -16.18
N ASP A 143 15.00 -66.10 -14.99
CA ASP A 143 15.32 -67.45 -14.54
C ASP A 143 15.84 -67.41 -13.10
N TYR A 144 14.91 -67.53 -12.16
CA TYR A 144 15.00 -68.44 -10.99
C TYR A 144 13.61 -68.51 -10.36
#